data_215a4e16897cfbf86c3a251184baf888
#
_entry.id   215a4e16897cfbf86c3a251184baf888
#
_cell.length_a   1.000
_cell.length_b   1.000
_cell.length_c   1.000
_cell.angle_alpha   90.00
_cell.angle_beta   90.00
_cell.angle_gamma   90.00
#
_symmetry.space_group_name_H-M   'P 1'
#
loop_
_entity.id
_entity.type
_entity.pdbx_description
1 polymer ?
#
loop_
_entity_poly.entity_id
_entity_poly.type
_entity_poly.pdbx_seq_one_letter_code
_entity_poly.pdbx_strand_id
1 'polypeptide(L)'
;KKAAYYKLKTGMNPGFEQKAVIFNQPQMDIRIQPKGILEEAKWLETANFHGIEPYQQRYRRFFFKEFNLDNPSEIKKVTLFMYPESKCILNLNDTWVNQEVKPNQLNEIDLTGYARKGVNLLFASFPFVEGKKQFAARVIVEYYKYDRTEFSTDSSWLTTDYYSNPSLTRVFPQPVAPVVVDKPGYAESIAYNTFKEWRIQVPIDALENLNNIYMRINYSGDKAEIYNGYMLSDDDYNSHATWTVGLNRQEHSVEGKELTLVIYKLDKDEKIFFDLPANGTCLLYTSPS
;
A
#
# COMPACT_ATOMS: atom_id res chain seq x y z
N LYS A 1 27.38 9.47 -27.64
CA LYS A 1 26.71 8.90 -26.48
C LYS A 1 25.63 7.96 -26.99
N LYS A 2 25.69 6.67 -26.67
CA LYS A 2 24.71 5.68 -27.09
C LYS A 2 23.63 5.59 -26.00
N ALA A 3 22.37 5.81 -26.35
CA ALA A 3 21.23 5.51 -25.50
C ALA A 3 20.80 4.06 -25.76
N ALA A 4 20.63 3.28 -24.73
CA ALA A 4 20.07 1.95 -24.82
C ALA A 4 18.62 1.96 -24.32
N TYR A 5 17.78 1.17 -24.98
CA TYR A 5 16.36 1.08 -24.67
C TYR A 5 16.06 -0.30 -24.11
N TYR A 6 15.45 -0.34 -22.95
CA TYR A 6 14.90 -1.57 -22.41
C TYR A 6 13.39 -1.54 -22.48
N LYS A 7 12.80 -2.52 -23.14
CA LYS A 7 11.37 -2.69 -23.25
C LYS A 7 10.92 -3.75 -22.25
N LEU A 8 10.21 -3.33 -21.23
CA LEU A 8 9.60 -4.27 -20.32
C LEU A 8 8.27 -4.78 -20.87
N LYS A 9 8.17 -6.10 -21.01
CA LYS A 9 6.89 -6.78 -21.16
C LYS A 9 6.47 -7.27 -19.76
N THR A 10 5.55 -6.57 -19.14
CA THR A 10 4.86 -7.13 -17.99
C THR A 10 3.75 -8.01 -18.52
N GLY A 11 3.94 -9.34 -18.43
CA GLY A 11 2.89 -10.30 -18.79
C GLY A 11 1.76 -10.22 -17.77
N MET A 12 0.74 -9.40 -18.03
CA MET A 12 -0.42 -9.29 -17.15
C MET A 12 -1.69 -8.98 -17.91
N ASN A 13 -2.80 -9.38 -17.31
CA ASN A 13 -4.19 -9.29 -17.71
C ASN A 13 -4.58 -8.15 -18.63
N PRO A 14 -5.46 -8.39 -19.61
CA PRO A 14 -5.97 -7.39 -20.53
C PRO A 14 -6.69 -6.27 -19.75
N GLY A 15 -6.12 -5.09 -19.75
CA GLY A 15 -6.58 -3.90 -19.03
C GLY A 15 -5.44 -3.08 -18.39
N PHE A 16 -4.25 -3.65 -18.31
CA PHE A 16 -3.03 -2.96 -17.87
C PHE A 16 -1.86 -3.37 -18.75
N GLU A 17 -1.92 -3.06 -20.04
CA GLU A 17 -0.72 -3.18 -20.89
C GLU A 17 0.20 -2.00 -20.60
N GLN A 18 1.31 -2.31 -19.95
CA GLN A 18 2.29 -1.30 -19.59
C GLN A 18 3.62 -1.64 -20.24
N LYS A 19 4.16 -0.66 -20.91
CA LYS A 19 5.50 -0.71 -21.49
C LYS A 19 6.34 0.37 -20.83
N ALA A 20 7.05 0.03 -19.75
CA ALA A 20 8.11 0.89 -19.27
C ALA A 20 9.32 0.75 -20.22
N VAL A 21 9.77 1.85 -20.79
CA VAL A 21 10.99 1.89 -21.60
C VAL A 21 12.02 2.68 -20.84
N ILE A 22 13.02 2.00 -20.33
CA ILE A 22 14.13 2.61 -19.63
C ILE A 22 15.25 2.85 -20.62
N PHE A 23 15.68 4.10 -20.72
CA PHE A 23 16.86 4.47 -21.47
C PHE A 23 18.08 4.27 -20.59
N ASN A 24 18.90 3.31 -20.94
CA ASN A 24 20.04 2.98 -20.12
C ASN A 24 21.27 2.63 -20.95
N GLN A 25 22.45 2.69 -20.33
CA GLN A 25 23.62 2.05 -20.89
C GLN A 25 23.48 0.51 -20.82
N PRO A 26 24.07 -0.25 -21.78
CA PRO A 26 23.89 -1.70 -21.87
C PRO A 26 24.35 -2.51 -20.65
N GLN A 27 24.95 -1.86 -19.66
CA GLN A 27 25.53 -2.51 -18.48
C GLN A 27 24.71 -2.30 -17.20
N MET A 28 23.63 -1.53 -17.25
CA MET A 28 22.81 -1.26 -16.08
C MET A 28 21.70 -2.29 -15.92
N ASP A 29 21.66 -2.99 -14.80
CA ASP A 29 20.61 -3.96 -14.44
C ASP A 29 19.54 -3.26 -13.60
N ILE A 30 18.66 -2.52 -14.26
CA ILE A 30 17.47 -1.98 -13.61
C ILE A 30 16.41 -3.06 -13.61
N ARG A 31 16.01 -3.47 -12.41
CA ARG A 31 14.96 -4.48 -12.22
C ARG A 31 13.64 -3.80 -11.88
N ILE A 32 12.59 -4.20 -12.59
CA ILE A 32 11.23 -3.78 -12.28
C ILE A 32 10.43 -5.03 -11.97
N GLN A 33 9.83 -5.03 -10.78
CA GLN A 33 9.05 -6.15 -10.28
C GLN A 33 7.68 -5.65 -9.80
N PRO A 34 6.59 -6.34 -10.11
CA PRO A 34 5.30 -6.03 -9.53
C PRO A 34 5.35 -6.22 -8.01
N LYS A 35 4.67 -5.33 -7.29
CA LYS A 35 4.53 -5.38 -5.83
C LYS A 35 3.08 -5.72 -5.49
N GLY A 36 2.86 -6.81 -4.75
CA GLY A 36 1.54 -7.18 -4.25
C GLY A 36 1.06 -6.22 -3.16
N ILE A 37 -0.26 -5.95 -3.13
CA ILE A 37 -0.84 -4.98 -2.16
C ILE A 37 -0.53 -5.32 -0.69
N LEU A 38 -0.41 -6.59 -0.34
CA LEU A 38 -0.06 -7.07 0.99
C LEU A 38 1.28 -7.81 1.04
N GLU A 39 2.14 -7.66 0.04
CA GLU A 39 3.39 -8.41 -0.07
C GLU A 39 4.32 -8.23 1.13
N GLU A 40 4.39 -7.01 1.68
CA GLU A 40 5.21 -6.72 2.86
C GLU A 40 4.51 -7.04 4.18
N ALA A 41 3.21 -7.31 4.14
CA ALA A 41 2.44 -7.63 5.31
C ALA A 41 2.74 -9.06 5.80
N LYS A 42 3.01 -9.19 7.10
CA LYS A 42 3.11 -10.51 7.73
C LYS A 42 1.73 -10.99 8.16
N TRP A 43 1.48 -12.28 8.01
CA TRP A 43 0.27 -12.88 8.54
C TRP A 43 0.40 -12.99 10.06
N LEU A 44 -0.59 -12.46 10.75
CA LEU A 44 -0.64 -12.47 12.21
C LEU A 44 -1.70 -13.46 12.69
N GLU A 45 -1.34 -14.23 13.71
CA GLU A 45 -2.22 -15.10 14.47
C GLU A 45 -2.14 -14.75 15.94
N THR A 46 -3.21 -14.97 16.69
CA THR A 46 -3.20 -14.75 18.13
C THR A 46 -2.23 -15.69 18.84
N ALA A 47 -1.47 -15.16 19.79
CA ALA A 47 -0.73 -15.96 20.71
C ALA A 47 -1.68 -16.90 21.48
N ASN A 48 -1.19 -18.07 21.82
CA ASN A 48 -1.96 -19.01 22.64
C ASN A 48 -1.88 -18.59 24.10
N PHE A 49 -2.88 -17.84 24.56
CA PHE A 49 -2.83 -17.23 25.88
C PHE A 49 -3.01 -18.20 27.04
N HIS A 50 -3.63 -19.35 26.85
CA HIS A 50 -3.88 -20.28 28.00
C HIS A 50 -4.21 -21.69 27.53
N GLY A 51 -3.74 -22.68 28.26
CA GLY A 51 -4.17 -24.07 28.18
C GLY A 51 -5.59 -24.31 28.74
N ILE A 52 -6.52 -23.38 28.51
CA ILE A 52 -7.90 -23.47 28.98
C ILE A 52 -8.76 -23.99 27.83
N GLU A 53 -9.53 -25.02 28.12
CA GLU A 53 -10.39 -25.69 27.16
C GLU A 53 -11.37 -24.73 26.45
N PRO A 54 -11.39 -24.69 25.12
CA PRO A 54 -12.05 -23.64 24.34
C PRO A 54 -13.57 -23.58 24.47
N TYR A 55 -14.22 -24.68 24.87
CA TYR A 55 -15.68 -24.81 24.88
C TYR A 55 -16.37 -24.18 26.10
N GLN A 56 -15.61 -23.83 27.12
CA GLN A 56 -16.17 -23.23 28.34
C GLN A 56 -16.13 -21.70 28.38
N GLN A 57 -15.55 -21.06 27.38
CA GLN A 57 -15.28 -19.62 27.42
C GLN A 57 -15.55 -18.96 26.07
N ARG A 58 -16.19 -17.79 26.11
CA ARG A 58 -16.37 -16.96 24.93
C ARG A 58 -15.18 -16.01 24.79
N TYR A 59 -14.29 -16.31 23.87
CA TYR A 59 -13.15 -15.47 23.57
C TYR A 59 -13.47 -14.47 22.47
N ARG A 60 -13.08 -13.23 22.70
CA ARG A 60 -12.83 -12.28 21.62
C ARG A 60 -11.35 -12.06 21.56
N ARG A 61 -10.80 -12.02 20.36
CA ARG A 61 -9.38 -11.80 20.13
C ARG A 61 -9.19 -10.46 19.50
N PHE A 62 -8.19 -9.72 20.00
CA PHE A 62 -7.91 -8.38 19.57
C PHE A 62 -6.47 -8.30 19.09
N PHE A 63 -6.32 -7.62 17.97
CA PHE A 63 -5.03 -7.15 17.52
C PHE A 63 -5.07 -5.65 17.48
N PHE A 64 -4.00 -5.01 17.85
CA PHE A 64 -3.93 -3.57 17.82
C PHE A 64 -2.55 -3.07 17.44
N LYS A 65 -2.55 -1.90 16.84
CA LYS A 65 -1.39 -1.16 16.41
C LYS A 65 -1.55 0.29 16.77
N GLU A 66 -0.58 0.80 17.50
CA GLU A 66 -0.42 2.23 17.71
C GLU A 66 0.42 2.81 16.55
N PHE A 67 -0.01 3.94 16.02
CA PHE A 67 0.72 4.69 15.01
C PHE A 67 0.48 6.19 15.19
N ASN A 68 1.45 6.99 14.76
CA ASN A 68 1.42 8.43 14.93
C ASN A 68 1.13 9.14 13.60
N LEU A 69 0.26 10.16 13.64
CA LEU A 69 -0.03 11.05 12.53
C LEU A 69 0.30 12.49 12.95
N ASP A 70 1.41 13.00 12.46
CA ASP A 70 1.96 14.27 12.94
C ASP A 70 1.09 15.47 12.57
N ASN A 71 0.53 15.49 11.36
CA ASN A 71 -0.28 16.60 10.89
C ASN A 71 -1.56 16.15 10.16
N PRO A 72 -2.69 15.99 10.86
CA PRO A 72 -3.92 15.51 10.24
C PRO A 72 -4.57 16.50 9.28
N SER A 73 -4.28 17.81 9.37
CA SER A 73 -4.80 18.80 8.42
C SER A 73 -4.20 18.63 7.02
N GLU A 74 -3.10 17.88 6.91
CA GLU A 74 -2.44 17.54 5.65
C GLU A 74 -2.81 16.14 5.15
N ILE A 75 -3.56 15.35 5.92
CA ILE A 75 -3.99 14.02 5.52
C ILE A 75 -5.09 14.13 4.47
N LYS A 76 -4.84 13.56 3.31
CA LYS A 76 -5.81 13.44 2.23
C LYS A 76 -6.67 12.19 2.41
N LYS A 77 -6.03 11.06 2.71
CA LYS A 77 -6.71 9.76 2.84
C LYS A 77 -5.92 8.82 3.76
N VAL A 78 -6.63 8.05 4.57
CA VAL A 78 -6.10 6.91 5.32
C VAL A 78 -6.83 5.67 4.88
N THR A 79 -6.13 4.74 4.23
CA THR A 79 -6.73 3.51 3.71
C THR A 79 -6.11 2.29 4.37
N LEU A 80 -6.95 1.42 4.88
CA LEU A 80 -6.56 0.09 5.38
C LEU A 80 -6.91 -0.96 4.32
N PHE A 81 -5.90 -1.66 3.84
CA PHE A 81 -6.05 -2.90 3.08
C PHE A 81 -5.92 -4.06 4.04
N MET A 82 -6.93 -4.91 4.10
CA MET A 82 -6.94 -6.02 5.04
C MET A 82 -7.52 -7.28 4.41
N TYR A 83 -6.84 -8.40 4.60
CA TYR A 83 -7.33 -9.73 4.25
C TYR A 83 -7.45 -10.58 5.51
N PRO A 84 -8.64 -10.68 6.12
CA PRO A 84 -8.89 -11.54 7.27
C PRO A 84 -9.42 -12.90 6.83
N GLU A 85 -8.99 -14.00 7.46
CA GLU A 85 -9.56 -15.34 7.22
C GLU A 85 -10.90 -15.56 7.92
N SER A 86 -11.26 -14.71 8.86
CA SER A 86 -12.53 -14.78 9.56
C SER A 86 -13.15 -13.39 9.76
N LYS A 87 -14.44 -13.36 10.08
CA LYS A 87 -15.13 -12.11 10.34
C LYS A 87 -14.40 -11.29 11.41
N CYS A 88 -14.16 -10.02 11.13
CA CYS A 88 -13.62 -9.09 12.12
C CYS A 88 -14.38 -7.76 12.11
N ILE A 89 -14.20 -7.01 13.18
CA ILE A 89 -14.75 -5.67 13.36
C ILE A 89 -13.60 -4.75 13.69
N LEU A 90 -13.58 -3.59 13.07
CA LEU A 90 -12.52 -2.60 13.25
C LEU A 90 -12.97 -1.46 14.15
N ASN A 91 -12.02 -0.94 14.91
CA ASN A 91 -12.18 0.26 15.69
C ASN A 91 -10.92 1.12 15.50
N LEU A 92 -11.09 2.41 15.32
CA LEU A 92 -10.00 3.38 15.34
C LEU A 92 -10.33 4.47 16.35
N ASN A 93 -9.44 4.66 17.31
CA ASN A 93 -9.58 5.71 18.34
C ASN A 93 -10.92 5.63 19.10
N ASP A 94 -11.26 4.46 19.59
CA ASP A 94 -12.51 4.16 20.32
C ASP A 94 -13.81 4.30 19.50
N THR A 95 -13.69 4.53 18.19
CA THR A 95 -14.82 4.64 17.28
C THR A 95 -14.91 3.42 16.37
N TRP A 96 -16.07 2.77 16.34
CA TRP A 96 -16.29 1.63 15.45
C TRP A 96 -16.33 2.08 13.99
N VAL A 97 -15.54 1.41 13.16
CA VAL A 97 -15.54 1.66 11.71
C VAL A 97 -16.83 1.08 11.13
N ASN A 98 -17.63 1.94 10.51
CA ASN A 98 -18.94 1.58 9.96
C ASN A 98 -18.81 0.98 8.54
N GLN A 99 -17.86 0.08 8.36
CA GLN A 99 -17.66 -0.65 7.10
C GLN A 99 -17.51 -2.13 7.42
N GLU A 100 -18.25 -2.97 6.71
CA GLU A 100 -18.18 -4.42 6.90
C GLU A 100 -16.84 -4.95 6.37
N VAL A 101 -16.15 -5.72 7.20
CA VAL A 101 -14.95 -6.45 6.82
C VAL A 101 -15.32 -7.88 6.48
N LYS A 102 -15.21 -8.22 5.21
CA LYS A 102 -15.59 -9.54 4.69
C LYS A 102 -14.42 -10.52 4.80
N PRO A 103 -14.64 -11.74 5.32
CA PRO A 103 -13.61 -12.75 5.43
C PRO A 103 -13.19 -13.31 4.07
N ASN A 104 -11.96 -13.84 4.01
CA ASN A 104 -11.37 -14.50 2.85
C ASN A 104 -11.35 -13.69 1.55
N GLN A 105 -11.30 -12.37 1.70
CA GLN A 105 -11.08 -11.44 0.59
C GLN A 105 -10.33 -10.21 1.03
N LEU A 106 -9.73 -9.52 0.08
CA LEU A 106 -9.14 -8.21 0.32
C LEU A 106 -10.25 -7.18 0.53
N ASN A 107 -10.15 -6.43 1.62
CA ASN A 107 -11.02 -5.30 1.93
C ASN A 107 -10.21 -4.02 1.83
N GLU A 108 -10.77 -3.01 1.19
CA GLU A 108 -10.30 -1.63 1.21
C GLU A 108 -11.22 -0.82 2.11
N ILE A 109 -10.68 -0.21 3.14
CA ILE A 109 -11.45 0.43 4.21
C ILE A 109 -10.93 1.85 4.38
N ASP A 110 -11.82 2.82 4.24
CA ASP A 110 -11.51 4.23 4.48
C ASP A 110 -11.54 4.52 5.98
N LEU A 111 -10.39 4.88 6.52
CA LEU A 111 -10.20 5.27 7.91
C LEU A 111 -10.04 6.79 8.10
N THR A 112 -10.14 7.59 7.04
CA THR A 112 -9.85 9.04 7.07
C THR A 112 -10.68 9.77 8.12
N GLY A 113 -11.98 9.50 8.18
CA GLY A 113 -12.89 10.14 9.13
C GLY A 113 -12.71 9.72 10.60
N TYR A 114 -11.91 8.71 10.88
CA TYR A 114 -11.63 8.19 12.22
C TYR A 114 -10.24 8.57 12.72
N ALA A 115 -9.35 9.01 11.83
CA ALA A 115 -7.98 9.37 12.15
C ALA A 115 -7.91 10.72 12.87
N ARG A 116 -6.96 10.84 13.81
CA ARG A 116 -6.73 12.09 14.56
C ARG A 116 -5.26 12.44 14.63
N LYS A 117 -4.96 13.68 15.02
CA LYS A 117 -3.58 14.13 15.25
C LYS A 117 -2.94 13.38 16.41
N GLY A 118 -1.66 13.08 16.25
CA GLY A 118 -0.87 12.37 17.24
C GLY A 118 -1.14 10.87 17.19
N VAL A 119 -1.18 10.28 18.35
CA VAL A 119 -1.31 8.82 18.51
C VAL A 119 -2.69 8.34 18.11
N ASN A 120 -2.73 7.37 17.21
CA ASN A 120 -3.90 6.64 16.78
C ASN A 120 -3.77 5.17 17.18
N LEU A 121 -4.88 4.57 17.56
CA LEU A 121 -4.93 3.18 17.99
C LEU A 121 -5.95 2.42 17.14
N LEU A 122 -5.43 1.56 16.26
CA LEU A 122 -6.23 0.69 15.40
C LEU A 122 -6.43 -0.66 16.08
N PHE A 123 -7.69 -1.06 16.21
CA PHE A 123 -8.09 -2.37 16.71
C PHE A 123 -8.75 -3.21 15.62
N ALA A 124 -8.34 -4.47 15.52
CA ALA A 124 -9.05 -5.51 14.80
C ALA A 124 -9.59 -6.52 15.82
N SER A 125 -10.90 -6.57 15.97
CA SER A 125 -11.60 -7.47 16.90
C SER A 125 -12.18 -8.65 16.14
N PHE A 126 -11.72 -9.85 16.49
CA PHE A 126 -12.25 -11.10 15.95
C PHE A 126 -13.27 -11.67 16.96
N PRO A 127 -14.55 -11.69 16.62
CA PRO A 127 -15.56 -12.32 17.46
C PRO A 127 -15.30 -13.81 17.59
N PHE A 128 -15.94 -14.43 18.56
CA PHE A 128 -15.86 -15.86 18.75
C PHE A 128 -16.38 -16.61 17.51
N VAL A 129 -15.46 -17.18 16.75
CA VAL A 129 -15.73 -18.05 15.61
C VAL A 129 -14.77 -19.23 15.70
N GLU A 130 -15.23 -20.41 15.41
CA GLU A 130 -14.36 -21.58 15.24
C GLU A 130 -13.37 -21.31 14.08
N GLY A 131 -12.12 -21.73 14.24
CA GLY A 131 -11.08 -21.64 13.24
C GLY A 131 -9.97 -20.66 13.54
N LYS A 132 -9.01 -20.60 12.64
CA LYS A 132 -7.85 -19.72 12.72
C LYS A 132 -8.28 -18.28 12.54
N LYS A 133 -7.66 -17.38 13.32
CA LYS A 133 -7.94 -15.97 13.29
C LYS A 133 -6.70 -15.24 12.80
N GLN A 134 -6.41 -15.49 11.53
CA GLN A 134 -5.26 -14.93 10.86
C GLN A 134 -5.70 -13.78 9.95
N PHE A 135 -4.83 -12.82 9.83
CA PHE A 135 -5.01 -11.72 8.88
C PHE A 135 -3.67 -11.12 8.48
N ALA A 136 -3.66 -10.45 7.32
CA ALA A 136 -2.62 -9.56 6.90
C ALA A 136 -3.24 -8.21 6.56
N ALA A 137 -2.53 -7.11 6.85
CA ALA A 137 -3.03 -5.78 6.59
C ALA A 137 -1.90 -4.79 6.26
N ARG A 138 -2.24 -3.76 5.48
CA ARG A 138 -1.39 -2.62 5.16
C ARG A 138 -2.22 -1.35 5.31
N VAL A 139 -1.67 -0.34 5.97
CA VAL A 139 -2.25 0.99 6.05
C VAL A 139 -1.42 1.92 5.18
N ILE A 140 -2.09 2.69 4.34
CA ILE A 140 -1.49 3.75 3.54
C ILE A 140 -2.12 5.08 3.99
N VAL A 141 -1.27 6.05 4.28
CA VAL A 141 -1.64 7.42 4.60
C VAL A 141 -1.13 8.33 3.49
N GLU A 142 -2.04 8.95 2.77
CA GLU A 142 -1.75 9.91 1.70
C GLU A 142 -1.94 11.34 2.24
N TYR A 143 -1.01 12.23 1.91
CA TYR A 143 -1.02 13.63 2.33
C TYR A 143 -1.31 14.56 1.14
N TYR A 144 -1.88 15.74 1.41
CA TYR A 144 -2.15 16.74 0.37
C TYR A 144 -0.88 17.28 -0.30
N LYS A 145 0.26 17.21 0.38
CA LYS A 145 1.57 17.59 -0.18
C LYS A 145 2.25 16.45 -0.96
N TYR A 146 1.45 15.48 -1.40
CA TYR A 146 1.85 14.36 -2.25
C TYR A 146 2.74 13.29 -1.60
N ASP A 147 3.12 13.44 -0.34
CA ASP A 147 3.83 12.39 0.37
C ASP A 147 2.86 11.31 0.84
N ARG A 148 3.37 10.10 1.01
CA ARG A 148 2.63 9.01 1.65
C ARG A 148 3.49 8.29 2.67
N THR A 149 2.88 7.81 3.71
CA THR A 149 3.49 6.87 4.64
C THR A 149 2.68 5.60 4.69
N GLU A 150 3.33 4.50 5.03
CA GLU A 150 2.66 3.21 5.12
C GLU A 150 3.26 2.35 6.21
N PHE A 151 2.45 1.44 6.72
CA PHE A 151 2.89 0.37 7.60
C PHE A 151 2.03 -0.87 7.39
N SER A 152 2.62 -2.02 7.65
CA SER A 152 1.96 -3.31 7.46
C SER A 152 1.88 -4.07 8.78
N THR A 153 1.15 -5.17 8.77
CA THR A 153 1.19 -6.14 9.86
C THR A 153 2.57 -6.75 10.00
N ASP A 154 3.10 -6.73 11.20
CA ASP A 154 4.39 -7.28 11.59
C ASP A 154 4.40 -7.64 13.09
N SER A 155 5.56 -8.03 13.61
CA SER A 155 5.74 -8.38 15.02
C SER A 155 5.61 -7.20 15.99
N SER A 156 5.50 -5.95 15.52
CA SER A 156 5.30 -4.76 16.35
C SER A 156 3.83 -4.53 16.73
N TRP A 157 2.91 -5.28 16.12
CA TRP A 157 1.54 -5.35 16.57
C TRP A 157 1.46 -6.05 17.92
N LEU A 158 0.38 -5.82 18.62
CA LEU A 158 0.07 -6.50 19.85
C LEU A 158 -1.22 -7.28 19.76
N THR A 159 -1.35 -8.33 20.53
CA THR A 159 -2.58 -9.12 20.61
C THR A 159 -2.93 -9.39 22.07
N THR A 160 -4.23 -9.47 22.35
CA THR A 160 -4.76 -9.91 23.64
C THR A 160 -6.08 -10.63 23.43
N ASP A 161 -6.46 -11.44 24.40
CA ASP A 161 -7.75 -12.07 24.46
C ASP A 161 -8.65 -11.38 25.49
N TYR A 162 -9.92 -11.31 25.17
CA TYR A 162 -10.94 -11.03 26.17
C TYR A 162 -11.75 -12.30 26.36
N TYR A 163 -11.85 -12.75 27.58
CA TYR A 163 -12.75 -13.83 27.92
C TYR A 163 -13.65 -13.46 29.11
N SER A 164 -14.87 -13.94 29.07
CA SER A 164 -15.79 -13.86 30.20
C SER A 164 -15.91 -15.25 30.83
N ASN A 165 -15.51 -15.35 32.07
CA ASN A 165 -15.80 -16.54 32.88
C ASN A 165 -17.33 -16.56 33.21
N PRO A 166 -18.00 -17.72 33.27
CA PRO A 166 -19.37 -17.83 33.77
C PRO A 166 -19.62 -17.18 35.14
N SER A 167 -18.57 -17.03 35.94
CA SER A 167 -18.60 -16.30 37.23
C SER A 167 -18.51 -14.78 37.14
N LEU A 168 -18.69 -14.20 35.93
CA LEU A 168 -18.72 -12.76 35.69
C LEU A 168 -17.39 -11.97 35.86
N THR A 169 -16.28 -12.63 36.01
CA THR A 169 -14.98 -11.96 36.06
C THR A 169 -14.47 -11.67 34.65
N ARG A 170 -14.33 -10.41 34.32
CA ARG A 170 -13.68 -9.97 33.06
C ARG A 170 -12.17 -9.99 33.27
N VAL A 171 -11.47 -10.74 32.44
CA VAL A 171 -10.01 -10.80 32.48
C VAL A 171 -9.45 -10.32 31.15
N PHE A 172 -8.58 -9.32 31.22
CA PHE A 172 -7.77 -8.86 30.09
C PHE A 172 -6.32 -9.28 30.35
N PRO A 173 -5.81 -10.30 29.68
CA PRO A 173 -4.40 -10.62 29.74
C PRO A 173 -3.56 -9.43 29.27
N GLN A 174 -2.34 -9.34 29.77
CA GLN A 174 -1.41 -8.34 29.24
C GLN A 174 -1.19 -8.58 27.75
N PRO A 175 -1.19 -7.51 26.95
CA PRO A 175 -0.93 -7.62 25.52
C PRO A 175 0.47 -8.19 25.26
N VAL A 176 0.56 -9.06 24.28
CA VAL A 176 1.82 -9.68 23.83
C VAL A 176 1.97 -9.57 22.33
N ALA A 177 3.18 -9.84 21.83
CA ALA A 177 3.40 -9.91 20.40
C ALA A 177 2.56 -11.06 19.77
N PRO A 178 1.98 -10.87 18.58
CA PRO A 178 1.28 -11.90 17.87
C PRO A 178 2.24 -12.97 17.35
N VAL A 179 1.70 -14.12 16.98
CA VAL A 179 2.45 -15.11 16.22
C VAL A 179 2.49 -14.66 14.77
N VAL A 180 3.68 -14.52 14.22
CA VAL A 180 3.88 -14.29 12.78
C VAL A 180 3.82 -15.64 12.08
N VAL A 181 2.87 -15.78 11.15
CA VAL A 181 2.68 -16.99 10.37
C VAL A 181 3.31 -16.79 8.99
N ASP A 182 4.17 -17.69 8.61
CA ASP A 182 4.78 -17.67 7.28
C ASP A 182 3.83 -18.27 6.25
N LYS A 183 3.42 -17.47 5.28
CA LYS A 183 2.61 -17.87 4.12
C LYS A 183 3.27 -17.35 2.84
N PRO A 184 4.40 -17.92 2.43
CA PRO A 184 5.16 -17.43 1.29
C PRO A 184 4.30 -17.44 0.02
N GLY A 185 4.37 -16.38 -0.77
CA GLY A 185 3.66 -16.22 -2.03
C GLY A 185 2.15 -16.00 -1.91
N TYR A 186 1.57 -16.05 -0.71
CA TYR A 186 0.12 -15.89 -0.56
C TYR A 186 -0.29 -14.40 -0.64
N ALA A 187 0.47 -13.52 -0.01
CA ALA A 187 0.19 -12.10 -0.02
C ALA A 187 0.37 -11.49 -1.43
N GLU A 188 1.35 -11.98 -2.19
CA GLU A 188 1.58 -11.56 -3.58
C GLU A 188 0.47 -12.02 -4.53
N SER A 189 -0.21 -13.12 -4.21
CA SER A 189 -1.30 -13.67 -5.03
C SER A 189 -2.63 -12.91 -4.88
N ILE A 190 -2.74 -12.03 -3.87
CA ILE A 190 -3.96 -11.28 -3.61
C ILE A 190 -4.12 -10.19 -4.67
N ALA A 191 -5.12 -10.37 -5.54
CA ALA A 191 -5.42 -9.42 -6.59
C ALA A 191 -6.04 -8.13 -6.03
N TYR A 192 -5.55 -7.00 -6.51
CA TYR A 192 -6.10 -5.69 -6.25
C TYR A 192 -6.21 -4.88 -7.55
N ASN A 193 -7.32 -4.19 -7.75
CA ASN A 193 -7.69 -3.63 -9.06
C ASN A 193 -7.80 -2.09 -9.09
N THR A 194 -7.69 -1.40 -7.96
CA THR A 194 -7.81 0.07 -7.94
C THR A 194 -6.51 0.75 -8.35
N PHE A 195 -5.40 0.21 -7.92
CA PHE A 195 -4.07 0.59 -8.40
C PHE A 195 -3.17 -0.64 -8.45
N LYS A 196 -2.02 -0.49 -9.10
CA LYS A 196 -0.93 -1.47 -9.07
C LYS A 196 0.38 -0.79 -8.76
N GLU A 197 1.25 -1.51 -8.09
CA GLU A 197 2.57 -1.04 -7.71
C GLU A 197 3.67 -1.88 -8.35
N TRP A 198 4.79 -1.23 -8.62
CA TRP A 198 6.03 -1.86 -9.08
C TRP A 198 7.20 -1.29 -8.30
N ARG A 199 8.16 -2.14 -8.01
CA ARG A 199 9.47 -1.74 -7.53
C ARG A 199 10.38 -1.51 -8.71
N ILE A 200 11.11 -0.41 -8.69
CA ILE A 200 12.15 -0.07 -9.66
C ILE A 200 13.47 0.02 -8.89
N GLN A 201 14.29 -1.01 -9.02
CA GLN A 201 15.60 -1.02 -8.39
C GLN A 201 16.60 -0.24 -9.24
N VAL A 202 17.08 0.90 -8.74
CA VAL A 202 18.09 1.73 -9.40
C VAL A 202 19.48 1.32 -8.91
N PRO A 203 20.43 0.95 -9.79
CA PRO A 203 21.79 0.62 -9.38
C PRO A 203 22.50 1.79 -8.71
N ILE A 204 23.49 1.49 -7.87
CA ILE A 204 24.24 2.49 -7.12
C ILE A 204 25.11 3.41 -8.01
N ASP A 205 25.45 2.93 -9.17
CA ASP A 205 26.27 3.61 -10.18
C ASP A 205 25.48 4.07 -11.40
N ALA A 206 24.15 4.16 -11.24
CA ALA A 206 23.23 4.43 -12.33
C ALA A 206 23.53 5.75 -13.07
N LEU A 207 23.99 6.76 -12.37
CA LEU A 207 24.29 8.08 -12.92
C LEU A 207 25.78 8.26 -13.30
N GLU A 208 26.62 7.25 -13.04
CA GLU A 208 28.06 7.37 -13.27
C GLU A 208 28.35 7.63 -14.76
N ASN A 209 29.13 8.68 -15.02
CA ASN A 209 29.51 9.12 -16.38
C ASN A 209 28.32 9.47 -17.31
N LEU A 210 27.14 9.67 -16.76
CA LEU A 210 25.95 10.07 -17.51
C LEU A 210 25.50 11.47 -17.10
N ASN A 211 25.12 12.29 -18.10
CA ASN A 211 24.57 13.62 -17.82
C ASN A 211 23.10 13.55 -17.47
N ASN A 212 22.38 12.62 -18.08
CA ASN A 212 20.94 12.45 -17.88
C ASN A 212 20.54 11.00 -18.10
N ILE A 213 19.66 10.51 -17.26
CA ILE A 213 18.93 9.26 -17.45
C ILE A 213 17.44 9.57 -17.44
N TYR A 214 16.73 9.04 -18.43
CA TYR A 214 15.29 9.19 -18.56
C TYR A 214 14.63 7.83 -18.56
N MET A 215 13.67 7.67 -17.69
CA MET A 215 12.73 6.55 -17.71
C MET A 215 11.52 6.97 -18.53
N ARG A 216 11.13 6.17 -19.52
CA ARG A 216 9.91 6.39 -20.31
C ARG A 216 8.88 5.34 -19.95
N ILE A 217 7.72 5.81 -19.54
CA ILE A 217 6.61 4.97 -19.08
C ILE A 217 5.44 5.17 -20.02
N ASN A 218 4.99 4.06 -20.63
CA ASN A 218 3.71 4.02 -21.31
C ASN A 218 2.77 3.19 -20.46
N TYR A 219 1.71 3.78 -19.98
CA TYR A 219 0.78 3.10 -19.10
C TYR A 219 -0.68 3.31 -19.55
N SER A 220 -1.55 2.48 -19.03
CA SER A 220 -2.98 2.59 -19.18
C SER A 220 -3.59 2.71 -17.78
N GLY A 221 -4.08 3.88 -17.45
CA GLY A 221 -4.61 4.23 -16.14
C GLY A 221 -4.96 5.72 -16.14
N ASP A 222 -5.53 6.26 -15.08
CA ASP A 222 -5.82 7.68 -14.95
C ASP A 222 -4.59 8.49 -14.60
N LYS A 223 -3.86 7.97 -13.63
CA LYS A 223 -2.73 8.63 -12.99
C LYS A 223 -1.62 7.64 -12.72
N ALA A 224 -0.38 8.11 -12.78
CA ALA A 224 0.79 7.39 -12.32
C ALA A 224 1.62 8.27 -11.39
N GLU A 225 2.26 7.65 -10.40
CA GLU A 225 3.10 8.31 -9.41
C GLU A 225 4.37 7.51 -9.19
N ILE A 226 5.50 8.21 -9.00
CA ILE A 226 6.77 7.60 -8.59
C ILE A 226 7.16 8.14 -7.23
N TYR A 227 7.45 7.23 -6.33
CA TYR A 227 7.90 7.54 -4.98
C TYR A 227 9.35 7.11 -4.79
N ASN A 228 10.14 7.95 -4.13
CA ASN A 228 11.44 7.64 -3.57
C ASN A 228 11.29 7.49 -2.05
N GLY A 229 11.17 6.24 -1.59
CA GLY A 229 10.68 5.97 -0.25
C GLY A 229 9.22 6.43 -0.09
N TYR A 230 8.97 7.35 0.82
CA TYR A 230 7.62 7.92 1.06
C TYR A 230 7.38 9.26 0.34
N MET A 231 8.41 9.84 -0.29
CA MET A 231 8.29 11.13 -0.99
C MET A 231 7.86 10.94 -2.43
N LEU A 232 6.85 11.67 -2.86
CA LEU A 232 6.49 11.74 -4.27
C LEU A 232 7.62 12.42 -5.04
N SER A 233 8.16 11.71 -6.03
CA SER A 233 9.25 12.21 -6.88
C SER A 233 8.76 12.78 -8.20
N ASP A 234 7.72 12.18 -8.77
CA ASP A 234 7.12 12.62 -10.03
C ASP A 234 5.71 12.03 -10.17
N ASP A 235 4.83 12.70 -10.91
CA ASP A 235 3.50 12.20 -11.22
C ASP A 235 3.09 12.55 -12.65
N ASP A 236 2.13 11.81 -13.18
CA ASP A 236 1.57 12.02 -14.51
C ASP A 236 0.08 11.70 -14.53
N TYR A 237 -0.70 12.55 -15.19
CA TYR A 237 -2.08 12.30 -15.52
C TYR A 237 -2.16 11.87 -16.96
N ASN A 238 -2.76 10.73 -17.22
CA ASN A 238 -2.71 10.07 -18.53
C ASN A 238 -3.29 10.93 -19.66
N SER A 239 -2.41 11.61 -20.34
CA SER A 239 -2.72 12.34 -21.58
C SER A 239 -2.60 11.48 -22.84
N HIS A 240 -2.42 10.16 -22.71
CA HIS A 240 -2.06 9.22 -23.78
C HIS A 240 -0.67 9.45 -24.40
N ALA A 241 0.11 10.35 -23.83
CA ALA A 241 1.50 10.56 -24.18
C ALA A 241 2.43 9.63 -23.37
N THR A 242 3.66 9.46 -23.84
CA THR A 242 4.68 8.75 -23.07
C THR A 242 5.16 9.65 -21.93
N TRP A 243 4.95 9.24 -20.70
CA TRP A 243 5.52 9.91 -19.54
C TRP A 243 7.03 9.72 -19.50
N THR A 244 7.77 10.82 -19.30
CA THR A 244 9.24 10.81 -19.29
C THR A 244 9.76 11.38 -17.98
N VAL A 245 10.31 10.52 -17.15
CA VAL A 245 10.84 10.85 -15.83
C VAL A 245 12.36 10.99 -15.90
N GLY A 246 12.89 12.14 -15.49
CA GLY A 246 14.32 12.37 -15.39
C GLY A 246 14.88 11.88 -14.06
N LEU A 247 15.58 10.76 -14.03
CA LEU A 247 16.10 10.18 -12.78
C LEU A 247 17.18 11.02 -12.11
N ASN A 248 17.93 11.80 -12.88
CA ASN A 248 18.94 12.72 -12.35
C ASN A 248 18.39 14.08 -11.91
N ARG A 249 17.10 14.32 -12.11
CA ARG A 249 16.41 15.57 -11.72
C ARG A 249 15.59 15.42 -10.44
N GLN A 250 15.62 14.24 -9.85
CA GLN A 250 14.90 14.01 -8.61
C GLN A 250 15.53 14.83 -7.48
N GLU A 251 14.71 15.38 -6.59
CA GLU A 251 15.14 16.20 -5.46
C GLU A 251 16.16 15.49 -4.58
N HIS A 252 16.04 14.17 -4.48
CA HIS A 252 16.98 13.30 -3.78
C HIS A 252 17.56 12.25 -4.72
N SER A 253 18.86 11.94 -4.54
CA SER A 253 19.49 10.89 -5.32
C SER A 253 18.71 9.59 -5.30
N VAL A 254 18.53 9.01 -6.48
CA VAL A 254 17.84 7.72 -6.69
C VAL A 254 18.80 6.54 -6.81
N GLU A 255 20.11 6.80 -6.86
CA GLU A 255 21.14 5.77 -7.00
C GLU A 255 21.14 4.82 -5.80
N GLY A 256 21.18 3.53 -6.09
CA GLY A 256 21.14 2.48 -5.08
C GLY A 256 19.81 2.33 -4.35
N LYS A 257 18.76 3.06 -4.78
CA LYS A 257 17.45 3.04 -4.12
C LYS A 257 16.44 2.22 -4.90
N GLU A 258 15.41 1.85 -4.17
CA GLU A 258 14.18 1.30 -4.72
C GLU A 258 13.15 2.42 -4.84
N LEU A 259 12.66 2.63 -6.05
CA LEU A 259 11.53 3.52 -6.31
C LEU A 259 10.25 2.70 -6.39
N THR A 260 9.15 3.27 -5.95
CA THR A 260 7.83 2.67 -6.11
C THR A 260 7.07 3.42 -7.21
N LEU A 261 6.71 2.72 -8.28
CA LEU A 261 5.79 3.20 -9.31
C LEU A 261 4.39 2.73 -8.96
N VAL A 262 3.45 3.65 -8.85
CA VAL A 262 2.03 3.38 -8.61
C VAL A 262 1.25 3.82 -9.84
N ILE A 263 0.36 2.97 -10.36
CA ILE A 263 -0.52 3.31 -11.48
C ILE A 263 -1.94 3.03 -11.05
N TYR A 264 -2.76 4.06 -11.10
CA TYR A 264 -4.16 4.02 -10.72
C TYR A 264 -5.01 3.59 -11.92
N LYS A 265 -6.02 2.77 -11.63
CA LYS A 265 -6.97 2.30 -12.62
C LYS A 265 -7.76 3.47 -13.18
N LEU A 266 -8.03 3.43 -14.50
CA LEU A 266 -8.92 4.35 -15.14
C LEU A 266 -10.33 4.23 -14.54
N ASP A 267 -10.82 5.29 -13.92
CA ASP A 267 -12.19 5.40 -13.48
C ASP A 267 -13.02 6.01 -14.65
N LYS A 268 -13.92 5.22 -15.21
CA LYS A 268 -14.75 5.63 -16.34
C LYS A 268 -15.79 6.69 -15.96
N ASP A 269 -16.07 6.81 -14.68
CA ASP A 269 -17.07 7.72 -14.14
C ASP A 269 -16.46 9.03 -13.61
N GLU A 270 -15.14 9.08 -13.48
CA GLU A 270 -14.42 10.29 -13.07
C GLU A 270 -14.35 11.28 -14.24
N LYS A 271 -14.94 12.45 -14.05
CA LYS A 271 -14.89 13.52 -15.05
C LYS A 271 -13.53 14.22 -14.92
N ILE A 272 -12.63 13.90 -15.85
CA ILE A 272 -11.38 14.62 -15.99
C ILE A 272 -11.68 15.94 -16.69
N PHE A 273 -11.52 17.05 -16.02
CA PHE A 273 -11.65 18.38 -16.59
C PHE A 273 -10.30 18.79 -17.16
N PHE A 274 -10.19 18.77 -18.48
CA PHE A 274 -9.08 19.42 -19.15
C PHE A 274 -9.43 20.91 -19.34
N ASP A 275 -8.50 21.80 -19.05
CA ASP A 275 -8.68 23.26 -19.22
C ASP A 275 -8.87 23.67 -20.72
N LEU A 276 -8.77 22.73 -21.63
CA LEU A 276 -8.96 22.98 -23.05
C LEU A 276 -9.90 21.92 -23.65
N PRO A 277 -10.78 22.31 -24.59
CA PRO A 277 -11.68 21.38 -25.24
C PRO A 277 -10.90 20.32 -26.01
N ALA A 278 -11.32 19.09 -25.91
CA ALA A 278 -10.71 17.90 -26.53
C ALA A 278 -10.84 17.88 -28.06
N ASN A 279 -10.49 18.96 -28.72
CA ASN A 279 -10.44 19.07 -30.18
C ASN A 279 -8.98 18.96 -30.65
N GLY A 280 -8.42 17.76 -30.57
CA GLY A 280 -7.33 17.29 -31.44
C GLY A 280 -6.05 18.14 -31.60
N THR A 281 -5.84 19.17 -30.82
CA THR A 281 -4.65 20.01 -30.88
C THR A 281 -3.79 19.76 -29.65
N CYS A 282 -2.55 19.47 -29.93
CA CYS A 282 -1.48 19.23 -28.98
C CYS A 282 -1.46 20.29 -27.85
N LEU A 283 -1.73 19.87 -26.62
CA LEU A 283 -1.58 20.72 -25.45
C LEU A 283 -0.17 20.58 -24.91
N LEU A 284 0.61 21.64 -25.08
CA LEU A 284 1.86 21.82 -24.37
C LEU A 284 1.52 22.24 -22.93
N TYR A 285 1.62 21.30 -22.01
CA TYR A 285 1.60 21.60 -20.58
C TYR A 285 2.96 22.22 -20.21
N THR A 286 2.95 23.48 -19.86
CA THR A 286 4.05 24.09 -19.11
C THR A 286 3.73 23.95 -17.64
N SER A 287 4.44 23.07 -16.96
CA SER A 287 4.44 22.97 -15.52
C SER A 287 4.73 24.36 -14.92
N PRO A 288 3.94 24.86 -13.97
CA PRO A 288 4.33 26.06 -13.23
C PRO A 288 5.57 25.75 -12.39
N SER A 289 6.54 26.64 -12.49
CA SER A 289 7.80 26.67 -11.74
C SER A 289 7.59 26.86 -10.25
#